data_8d1ae65452fd7c41058412dcc84b3c74
#
_entry.id   8d1ae65452fd7c41058412dcc84b3c74
#
_cell.length_a   1.000
_cell.length_b   1.000
_cell.length_c   1.000
_cell.angle_alpha   90.00
_cell.angle_beta   90.00
_cell.angle_gamma   90.00
#
_symmetry.space_group_name_H-M   'P 1'
#
loop_
_entity.id
_entity.type
_entity.pdbx_description
1 polymer ?
#
loop_
_entity_poly.entity_id
_entity_poly.type
_entity_poly.pdbx_seq_one_letter_code
_entity_poly.pdbx_strand_id
1 'polypeptide(L)'
;MTKLKLGDYNRLKIVKRVDFGLYLDGGPEGEVLLPKRYVPQGANIGDEIEVFLYLDIDERLVATTEHPVAKVGEFACLEVAWVNEYGAFLKWGLMKDLFCPFREQKMRMEVGKSYVVHIHIDEESYRIVASAKVERYLDNTRHPDLKAGEKVQLLVWQKSPIGFKEIVKNRYAGLVYDDQVFRLVHHGDRCDGYVSNIRPDGKLDITLQPTGREQTLSFADTLLEYLHT
;
A
#
# COMPACT_ATOMS: atom_id res chain seq x y z
N MET A 1 -10.71 0.92 25.63
CA MET A 1 -9.30 0.61 25.35
C MET A 1 -9.20 0.19 23.90
N THR A 2 -8.38 0.86 23.12
CA THR A 2 -8.26 0.61 21.68
C THR A 2 -7.42 -0.65 21.48
N LYS A 3 -7.94 -1.63 20.76
CA LYS A 3 -7.20 -2.86 20.40
C LYS A 3 -6.01 -2.47 19.51
N LEU A 4 -4.84 -3.05 19.76
CA LEU A 4 -3.66 -2.84 18.91
C LEU A 4 -3.93 -3.31 17.48
N LYS A 5 -3.43 -2.53 16.51
CA LYS A 5 -3.55 -2.83 15.09
C LYS A 5 -2.21 -3.33 14.56
N LEU A 6 -2.06 -4.64 14.45
CA LEU A 6 -0.90 -5.25 13.81
C LEU A 6 -0.86 -4.86 12.32
N GLY A 7 0.31 -4.42 11.84
CA GLY A 7 0.49 -3.98 10.46
C GLY A 7 -0.12 -2.60 10.15
N ASP A 8 -0.35 -1.77 11.16
CA ASP A 8 -0.86 -0.40 11.04
C ASP A 8 -0.20 0.50 12.09
N TYR A 9 -0.43 1.81 11.96
CA TYR A 9 0.02 2.81 12.91
C TYR A 9 -0.85 2.81 14.16
N ASN A 10 -0.17 2.93 15.31
CA ASN A 10 -0.78 2.99 16.62
C ASN A 10 -0.16 4.14 17.41
N ARG A 11 -0.96 4.88 18.14
CA ARG A 11 -0.48 5.94 19.04
C ARG A 11 -0.42 5.39 20.44
N LEU A 12 0.80 5.20 20.98
CA LEU A 12 1.04 4.49 22.23
C LEU A 12 1.86 5.36 23.19
N LYS A 13 1.58 5.20 24.49
CA LYS A 13 2.27 5.92 25.57
C LYS A 13 3.55 5.18 25.96
N ILE A 14 4.62 5.95 26.18
CA ILE A 14 5.88 5.42 26.72
C ILE A 14 5.72 5.17 28.22
N VAL A 15 5.91 3.93 28.65
CA VAL A 15 5.74 3.54 30.06
C VAL A 15 7.04 3.23 30.76
N LYS A 16 8.09 2.81 30.01
CA LYS A 16 9.35 2.38 30.60
C LYS A 16 10.52 2.59 29.66
N ARG A 17 11.69 2.93 30.21
CA ARG A 17 12.95 3.02 29.49
C ARG A 17 13.89 1.89 29.94
N VAL A 18 14.54 1.26 28.99
CA VAL A 18 15.54 0.21 29.20
C VAL A 18 16.77 0.46 28.31
N ASP A 19 17.85 -0.25 28.50
CA ASP A 19 19.13 -0.04 27.78
C ASP A 19 19.00 -0.29 26.26
N PHE A 20 18.10 -1.18 25.88
CA PHE A 20 17.87 -1.60 24.49
C PHE A 20 16.64 -0.94 23.83
N GLY A 21 15.92 -0.02 24.51
CA GLY A 21 14.80 0.70 23.93
C GLY A 21 13.82 1.28 24.93
N LEU A 22 12.57 1.43 24.46
CA LEU A 22 11.43 1.86 25.27
C LEU A 22 10.35 0.78 25.24
N TYR A 23 9.60 0.67 26.32
CA TYR A 23 8.35 -0.06 26.34
C TYR A 23 7.17 0.90 26.22
N LEU A 24 6.23 0.53 25.37
CA LEU A 24 5.01 1.26 25.09
C LEU A 24 3.81 0.51 25.68
N ASP A 25 2.80 1.25 26.11
CA ASP A 25 1.57 0.69 26.64
C ASP A 25 0.73 0.04 25.54
N GLY A 26 0.71 -1.28 25.51
CA GLY A 26 -0.12 -2.07 24.61
C GLY A 26 -1.49 -2.45 25.20
N GLY A 27 -1.84 -1.89 26.34
CA GLY A 27 -3.10 -2.18 27.04
C GLY A 27 -3.24 -3.66 27.40
N PRO A 28 -4.33 -4.34 26.98
CA PRO A 28 -4.54 -5.75 27.30
C PRO A 28 -3.49 -6.71 26.70
N GLU A 29 -2.78 -6.28 25.66
CA GLU A 29 -1.76 -7.09 25.00
C GLU A 29 -0.36 -6.93 25.64
N GLY A 30 -0.27 -6.13 26.72
CA GLY A 30 0.94 -5.93 27.48
C GLY A 30 1.85 -4.82 26.94
N GLU A 31 3.09 -4.82 27.36
CA GLU A 31 4.09 -3.84 26.95
C GLU A 31 4.68 -4.21 25.58
N VAL A 32 4.75 -3.24 24.65
CA VAL A 32 5.34 -3.39 23.31
C VAL A 32 6.71 -2.76 23.27
N LEU A 33 7.74 -3.48 22.86
CA LEU A 33 9.10 -2.97 22.72
C LEU A 33 9.24 -2.07 21.48
N LEU A 34 9.76 -0.85 21.69
CA LEU A 34 10.33 -0.01 20.65
C LEU A 34 11.87 -0.06 20.78
N PRO A 35 12.57 -0.76 19.86
CA PRO A 35 14.03 -0.88 19.91
C PRO A 35 14.74 0.48 19.88
N LYS A 36 15.88 0.59 20.56
CA LYS A 36 16.63 1.84 20.76
C LYS A 36 16.90 2.64 19.49
N ARG A 37 17.18 1.94 18.38
CA ARG A 37 17.44 2.56 17.06
C ARG A 37 16.25 3.32 16.49
N TYR A 38 15.02 3.01 16.93
CA TYR A 38 13.78 3.62 16.49
C TYR A 38 13.23 4.66 17.46
N VAL A 39 13.93 4.89 18.58
CA VAL A 39 13.51 5.85 19.61
C VAL A 39 13.75 7.27 19.11
N PRO A 40 12.72 8.14 19.02
CA PRO A 40 12.90 9.54 18.66
C PRO A 40 13.76 10.28 19.67
N GLN A 41 14.53 11.28 19.20
CA GLN A 41 15.27 12.15 20.10
C GLN A 41 14.33 12.93 21.01
N GLY A 42 14.66 13.01 22.29
CA GLY A 42 13.86 13.74 23.28
C GLY A 42 12.62 13.01 23.80
N ALA A 43 12.37 11.77 23.38
CA ALA A 43 11.24 10.99 23.88
C ALA A 43 11.38 10.67 25.36
N ASN A 44 10.35 10.91 26.17
CA ASN A 44 10.32 10.71 27.62
C ASN A 44 9.19 9.76 28.03
N ILE A 45 9.34 9.18 29.23
CA ILE A 45 8.25 8.39 29.82
C ILE A 45 7.04 9.31 30.02
N GLY A 46 5.87 8.84 29.58
CA GLY A 46 4.62 9.58 29.60
C GLY A 46 4.23 10.20 28.28
N ASP A 47 5.17 10.39 27.34
CA ASP A 47 4.87 10.88 25.99
C ASP A 47 4.09 9.84 25.19
N GLU A 48 3.25 10.31 24.25
CA GLU A 48 2.61 9.49 23.25
C GLU A 48 3.36 9.59 21.93
N ILE A 49 3.65 8.45 21.33
CA ILE A 49 4.32 8.38 20.04
C ILE A 49 3.52 7.53 19.05
N GLU A 50 3.57 7.92 17.77
CA GLU A 50 3.03 7.12 16.68
C GLU A 50 4.06 6.11 16.23
N VAL A 51 3.69 4.84 16.22
CA VAL A 51 4.54 3.72 15.85
C VAL A 51 3.79 2.76 14.95
N PHE A 52 4.52 2.11 14.04
CA PHE A 52 4.02 1.00 13.27
C PHE A 52 4.28 -0.31 14.04
N LEU A 53 3.28 -1.19 14.12
CA LEU A 53 3.40 -2.46 14.82
C LEU A 53 3.58 -3.62 13.83
N TYR A 54 4.59 -4.44 14.07
CA TYR A 54 4.86 -5.63 13.26
C TYR A 54 5.43 -6.77 14.13
N LEU A 55 5.58 -7.96 13.55
CA LEU A 55 6.22 -9.09 14.23
C LEU A 55 7.70 -9.17 13.84
N ASP A 56 8.60 -9.24 14.81
CA ASP A 56 10.03 -9.46 14.59
C ASP A 56 10.33 -10.89 14.08
N ILE A 57 11.61 -11.24 13.96
CA ILE A 57 12.05 -12.55 13.47
C ILE A 57 11.56 -13.69 14.39
N ASP A 58 11.49 -13.40 15.71
CA ASP A 58 11.02 -14.35 16.73
C ASP A 58 9.49 -14.31 16.91
N GLU A 59 8.76 -13.63 16.00
CA GLU A 59 7.29 -13.48 16.01
C GLU A 59 6.75 -12.71 17.21
N ARG A 60 7.60 -11.90 17.87
CA ARG A 60 7.17 -11.01 18.95
C ARG A 60 6.65 -9.70 18.38
N LEU A 61 5.59 -9.18 18.99
CA LEU A 61 5.06 -7.86 18.65
C LEU A 61 6.07 -6.78 19.03
N VAL A 62 6.50 -6.00 18.04
CA VAL A 62 7.45 -4.91 18.19
C VAL A 62 6.97 -3.65 17.47
N ALA A 63 7.42 -2.51 17.97
CA ALA A 63 7.12 -1.20 17.40
C ALA A 63 8.32 -0.65 16.61
N THR A 64 8.05 0.14 15.59
CA THR A 64 9.05 0.91 14.86
C THR A 64 8.50 2.30 14.51
N THR A 65 9.39 3.27 14.40
CA THR A 65 9.11 4.60 13.82
C THR A 65 9.45 4.67 12.34
N GLU A 66 9.89 3.56 11.74
CA GLU A 66 10.04 3.44 10.29
C GLU A 66 8.66 3.43 9.61
N HIS A 67 8.63 3.89 8.37
CA HIS A 67 7.42 3.95 7.58
C HIS A 67 7.47 2.89 6.47
N PRO A 68 6.68 1.81 6.56
CA PRO A 68 6.59 0.85 5.46
C PRO A 68 5.96 1.49 4.22
N VAL A 69 6.26 0.93 3.05
CA VAL A 69 5.70 1.38 1.76
C VAL A 69 4.17 1.29 1.72
N ALA A 70 3.62 0.32 2.44
CA ALA A 70 2.18 0.12 2.60
C ALA A 70 1.91 -0.67 3.89
N LYS A 71 0.70 -0.57 4.40
CA LYS A 71 0.24 -1.26 5.61
C LYS A 71 -0.73 -2.40 5.30
N VAL A 72 -1.11 -3.16 6.31
CA VAL A 72 -2.13 -4.21 6.19
C VAL A 72 -3.43 -3.62 5.62
N GLY A 73 -4.01 -4.31 4.64
CA GLY A 73 -5.18 -3.88 3.89
C GLY A 73 -4.86 -3.07 2.63
N GLU A 74 -3.59 -2.76 2.36
CA GLU A 74 -3.18 -1.96 1.22
C GLU A 74 -2.44 -2.77 0.15
N PHE A 75 -2.37 -2.17 -1.05
CA PHE A 75 -1.61 -2.69 -2.17
C PHE A 75 -0.35 -1.88 -2.40
N ALA A 76 0.73 -2.57 -2.77
CA ALA A 76 1.99 -1.93 -3.15
C ALA A 76 2.70 -2.73 -4.23
N CYS A 77 3.55 -2.05 -5.01
CA CYS A 77 4.53 -2.68 -5.88
C CYS A 77 5.84 -2.79 -5.10
N LEU A 78 6.29 -4.02 -4.83
CA LEU A 78 7.45 -4.30 -3.98
C LEU A 78 8.46 -5.16 -4.71
N GLU A 79 9.74 -4.83 -4.54
CA GLU A 79 10.87 -5.58 -5.09
C GLU A 79 11.17 -6.81 -4.24
N VAL A 80 11.46 -7.93 -4.90
CA VAL A 80 11.91 -9.16 -4.23
C VAL A 80 13.36 -9.02 -3.81
N ALA A 81 13.61 -9.07 -2.50
CA ALA A 81 14.97 -9.02 -1.93
C ALA A 81 15.68 -10.37 -2.07
N TRP A 82 14.99 -11.45 -1.73
CA TRP A 82 15.51 -12.82 -1.77
C TRP A 82 14.38 -13.85 -1.79
N VAL A 83 14.71 -15.11 -2.09
CA VAL A 83 13.76 -16.23 -2.20
C VAL A 83 14.36 -17.45 -1.49
N ASN A 84 13.50 -18.23 -0.82
CA ASN A 84 13.88 -19.53 -0.24
C ASN A 84 12.89 -20.64 -0.65
N GLU A 85 12.96 -21.79 0.01
CA GLU A 85 12.11 -22.95 -0.26
C GLU A 85 10.62 -22.75 0.13
N TYR A 86 10.26 -21.68 0.85
CA TYR A 86 8.88 -21.39 1.30
C TYR A 86 8.22 -20.25 0.52
N GLY A 87 9.00 -19.33 -0.04
CA GLY A 87 8.46 -18.17 -0.75
C GLY A 87 9.47 -17.09 -1.05
N ALA A 88 8.97 -15.91 -1.36
CA ALA A 88 9.73 -14.70 -1.62
C ALA A 88 9.63 -13.73 -0.45
N PHE A 89 10.66 -12.91 -0.28
CA PHE A 89 10.75 -11.85 0.71
C PHE A 89 10.89 -10.51 0.00
N LEU A 90 10.00 -9.59 0.31
CA LEU A 90 9.80 -8.34 -0.40
C LEU A 90 10.28 -7.16 0.45
N LYS A 91 11.01 -6.23 -0.18
CA LYS A 91 11.40 -4.97 0.45
C LYS A 91 10.17 -4.07 0.63
N TRP A 92 9.73 -3.87 1.85
CA TRP A 92 8.57 -3.03 2.14
C TRP A 92 8.84 -1.83 3.04
N GLY A 93 10.13 -1.52 3.25
CA GLY A 93 10.57 -0.34 3.99
C GLY A 93 10.84 -0.57 5.47
N LEU A 94 10.70 -1.78 5.98
CA LEU A 94 11.11 -2.17 7.32
C LEU A 94 12.34 -3.07 7.27
N MET A 95 13.05 -3.20 8.40
CA MET A 95 14.20 -4.09 8.50
C MET A 95 13.86 -5.55 8.18
N LYS A 96 12.69 -6.04 8.58
CA LYS A 96 12.20 -7.37 8.24
C LYS A 96 11.46 -7.32 6.92
N ASP A 97 11.95 -8.02 5.91
CA ASP A 97 11.27 -8.14 4.63
C ASP A 97 9.89 -8.81 4.77
N LEU A 98 8.95 -8.42 3.92
CA LEU A 98 7.60 -8.93 3.89
C LEU A 98 7.56 -10.29 3.18
N PHE A 99 7.08 -11.32 3.84
CA PHE A 99 6.99 -12.67 3.29
C PHE A 99 5.80 -12.83 2.34
N CYS A 100 6.05 -13.44 1.18
CA CYS A 100 5.05 -13.85 0.20
C CYS A 100 5.18 -15.37 -0.04
N PRO A 101 4.39 -16.21 0.64
CA PRO A 101 4.49 -17.66 0.47
C PRO A 101 4.12 -18.10 -0.94
N PHE A 102 4.65 -19.24 -1.42
CA PHE A 102 4.37 -19.72 -2.77
C PHE A 102 2.88 -19.87 -3.06
N ARG A 103 2.08 -20.26 -2.06
CA ARG A 103 0.61 -20.36 -2.18
C ARG A 103 -0.07 -19.03 -2.51
N GLU A 104 0.59 -17.89 -2.20
CA GLU A 104 0.09 -16.54 -2.46
C GLU A 104 0.68 -15.90 -3.72
N GLN A 105 1.55 -16.59 -4.44
CA GLN A 105 2.12 -16.15 -5.71
C GLN A 105 1.26 -16.65 -6.88
N LYS A 106 1.09 -15.83 -7.94
CA LYS A 106 0.51 -16.28 -9.22
C LYS A 106 1.51 -17.01 -10.09
N MET A 107 2.76 -16.58 -10.03
CA MET A 107 3.93 -17.17 -10.67
C MET A 107 5.09 -17.08 -9.70
N ARG A 108 6.11 -17.89 -9.88
CA ARG A 108 7.32 -17.83 -9.06
C ARG A 108 7.94 -16.45 -9.16
N MET A 109 8.12 -15.80 -8.02
CA MET A 109 8.76 -14.51 -7.92
C MET A 109 10.28 -14.65 -8.06
N GLU A 110 10.90 -13.68 -8.72
CA GLU A 110 12.34 -13.65 -9.00
C GLU A 110 13.00 -12.48 -8.29
N VAL A 111 14.20 -12.70 -7.74
CA VAL A 111 14.99 -11.67 -7.05
C VAL A 111 15.24 -10.47 -7.97
N GLY A 112 15.09 -9.26 -7.43
CA GLY A 112 15.26 -7.99 -8.14
C GLY A 112 14.08 -7.58 -9.02
N LYS A 113 13.05 -8.44 -9.20
CA LYS A 113 11.82 -8.04 -9.89
C LYS A 113 10.79 -7.51 -8.90
N SER A 114 9.95 -6.58 -9.38
CA SER A 114 8.88 -5.97 -8.59
C SER A 114 7.52 -6.55 -8.94
N TYR A 115 6.69 -6.75 -7.93
CA TYR A 115 5.35 -7.31 -8.05
C TYR A 115 4.34 -6.48 -7.27
N VAL A 116 3.16 -6.28 -7.85
CA VAL A 116 2.05 -5.69 -7.11
C VAL A 116 1.43 -6.76 -6.20
N VAL A 117 1.38 -6.46 -4.93
CA VAL A 117 0.88 -7.35 -3.88
C VAL A 117 -0.11 -6.64 -2.97
N HIS A 118 -1.01 -7.40 -2.38
CA HIS A 118 -1.84 -6.98 -1.25
C HIS A 118 -1.19 -7.46 0.05
N ILE A 119 -1.19 -6.62 1.07
CA ILE A 119 -0.63 -6.93 2.39
C ILE A 119 -1.78 -7.31 3.32
N HIS A 120 -1.72 -8.47 3.93
CA HIS A 120 -2.76 -8.96 4.83
C HIS A 120 -2.20 -9.77 6.00
N ILE A 121 -3.03 -10.01 6.98
CA ILE A 121 -2.73 -10.96 8.07
C ILE A 121 -3.24 -12.33 7.63
N ASP A 122 -2.34 -13.30 7.58
CA ASP A 122 -2.67 -14.68 7.27
C ASP A 122 -3.49 -15.29 8.42
N GLU A 123 -4.66 -15.83 8.11
CA GLU A 123 -5.63 -16.32 9.12
C GLU A 123 -5.12 -17.53 9.92
N GLU A 124 -4.25 -18.34 9.33
CA GLU A 124 -3.71 -19.54 9.97
C GLU A 124 -2.50 -19.21 10.88
N SER A 125 -1.57 -18.41 10.39
CA SER A 125 -0.32 -18.10 11.10
C SER A 125 -0.34 -16.79 11.89
N TYR A 126 -1.36 -15.94 11.69
CA TYR A 126 -1.46 -14.58 12.23
C TYR A 126 -0.28 -13.67 11.87
N ARG A 127 0.48 -14.00 10.83
CA ARG A 127 1.61 -13.20 10.33
C ARG A 127 1.17 -12.22 9.27
N ILE A 128 1.87 -11.10 9.19
CA ILE A 128 1.72 -10.17 8.05
C ILE A 128 2.39 -10.82 6.85
N VAL A 129 1.65 -11.01 5.76
CA VAL A 129 2.12 -11.62 4.52
C VAL A 129 1.64 -10.83 3.30
N ALA A 130 2.34 -11.02 2.18
CA ALA A 130 1.96 -10.48 0.89
C ALA A 130 1.26 -11.52 0.03
N SER A 131 0.30 -11.09 -0.79
CA SER A 131 -0.35 -11.90 -1.82
C SER A 131 -0.30 -11.21 -3.17
N ALA A 132 0.19 -11.89 -4.20
CA ALA A 132 0.11 -11.45 -5.59
C ALA A 132 -1.25 -11.78 -6.24
N LYS A 133 -2.15 -12.42 -5.52
CA LYS A 133 -3.51 -12.73 -5.97
C LYS A 133 -4.44 -11.54 -5.75
N VAL A 134 -4.04 -10.39 -6.31
CA VAL A 134 -4.66 -9.06 -6.13
C VAL A 134 -6.18 -9.09 -6.27
N GLU A 135 -6.70 -9.85 -7.23
CA GLU A 135 -8.15 -9.91 -7.51
C GLU A 135 -9.00 -10.36 -6.32
N ARG A 136 -8.41 -11.12 -5.39
CA ARG A 136 -9.12 -11.62 -4.20
C ARG A 136 -9.44 -10.54 -3.19
N TYR A 137 -8.66 -9.46 -3.21
CA TYR A 137 -8.70 -8.38 -2.22
C TYR A 137 -9.34 -7.10 -2.76
N LEU A 138 -9.65 -7.07 -4.07
CA LEU A 138 -10.37 -5.95 -4.66
C LEU A 138 -11.84 -6.03 -4.28
N ASP A 139 -12.41 -4.87 -3.97
CA ASP A 139 -13.84 -4.75 -3.69
C ASP A 139 -14.63 -4.91 -4.99
N ASN A 140 -15.47 -5.93 -5.03
CA ASN A 140 -16.33 -6.25 -6.17
C ASN A 140 -17.75 -5.70 -6.01
N THR A 141 -17.93 -4.65 -5.20
CA THR A 141 -19.24 -3.99 -5.05
C THR A 141 -19.73 -3.46 -6.39
N ARG A 142 -21.06 -3.59 -6.62
CA ARG A 142 -21.71 -3.01 -7.81
C ARG A 142 -21.93 -1.49 -7.69
N HIS A 143 -21.78 -0.96 -6.48
CA HIS A 143 -21.99 0.46 -6.17
C HIS A 143 -20.77 1.01 -5.45
N PRO A 144 -19.65 1.24 -6.16
CA PRO A 144 -18.48 1.86 -5.56
C PRO A 144 -18.83 3.28 -5.10
N ASP A 145 -18.25 3.69 -3.97
CA ASP A 145 -18.39 5.05 -3.44
C ASP A 145 -17.48 6.02 -4.23
N LEU A 146 -17.86 6.23 -5.48
CA LEU A 146 -17.13 7.04 -6.47
C LEU A 146 -18.12 7.69 -7.43
N LYS A 147 -17.68 8.79 -8.07
CA LYS A 147 -18.46 9.51 -9.09
C LYS A 147 -17.69 9.63 -10.39
N ALA A 148 -18.39 9.65 -11.51
CA ALA A 148 -17.80 10.00 -12.79
C ALA A 148 -17.18 11.42 -12.71
N GLY A 149 -16.00 11.59 -13.26
CA GLY A 149 -15.18 12.81 -13.17
C GLY A 149 -14.34 12.91 -11.89
N GLU A 150 -14.49 12.02 -10.90
CA GLU A 150 -13.73 12.07 -9.67
C GLU A 150 -12.26 11.74 -9.91
N LYS A 151 -11.36 12.60 -9.37
CA LYS A 151 -9.92 12.36 -9.37
C LYS A 151 -9.58 11.28 -8.34
N VAL A 152 -8.81 10.28 -8.75
CA VAL A 152 -8.48 9.10 -7.95
C VAL A 152 -7.01 8.74 -8.06
N GLN A 153 -6.46 8.15 -6.99
CA GLN A 153 -5.13 7.53 -7.01
C GLN A 153 -5.20 6.15 -7.61
N LEU A 154 -4.25 5.85 -8.47
CA LEU A 154 -4.13 4.60 -9.22
C LEU A 154 -2.82 3.89 -8.88
N LEU A 155 -2.86 2.56 -8.86
CA LEU A 155 -1.68 1.71 -8.90
C LEU A 155 -1.81 0.78 -10.10
N VAL A 156 -0.90 0.91 -11.06
CA VAL A 156 -0.88 0.10 -12.28
C VAL A 156 -0.48 -1.32 -11.92
N TRP A 157 -1.39 -2.25 -12.14
CA TRP A 157 -1.21 -3.61 -11.65
C TRP A 157 -0.88 -4.61 -12.76
N GLN A 158 -1.55 -4.55 -13.93
CA GLN A 158 -1.36 -5.54 -14.96
C GLN A 158 -1.71 -4.99 -16.34
N LYS A 159 -0.87 -5.26 -17.35
CA LYS A 159 -1.22 -5.08 -18.76
C LYS A 159 -2.20 -6.16 -19.17
N SER A 160 -3.23 -5.77 -19.94
CA SER A 160 -4.21 -6.64 -20.57
C SER A 160 -4.24 -6.38 -22.08
N PRO A 161 -4.90 -7.23 -22.89
CA PRO A 161 -5.01 -7.01 -24.35
C PRO A 161 -5.70 -5.71 -24.76
N ILE A 162 -6.49 -5.10 -23.87
CA ILE A 162 -7.30 -3.90 -24.17
C ILE A 162 -6.87 -2.67 -23.38
N GLY A 163 -5.86 -2.77 -22.52
CA GLY A 163 -5.42 -1.66 -21.70
C GLY A 163 -4.69 -2.09 -20.44
N PHE A 164 -4.63 -1.21 -19.46
CA PHE A 164 -4.00 -1.44 -18.17
C PHE A 164 -5.07 -1.64 -17.09
N LYS A 165 -4.94 -2.73 -16.34
CA LYS A 165 -5.71 -2.92 -15.12
C LYS A 165 -5.06 -2.14 -13.99
N GLU A 166 -5.87 -1.43 -13.22
CA GLU A 166 -5.43 -0.56 -12.15
C GLU A 166 -6.19 -0.82 -10.86
N ILE A 167 -5.53 -0.56 -9.76
CA ILE A 167 -6.14 -0.53 -8.43
C ILE A 167 -6.47 0.92 -8.13
N VAL A 168 -7.75 1.22 -8.00
CA VAL A 168 -8.30 2.56 -7.78
C VAL A 168 -8.53 2.77 -6.29
N LYS A 169 -7.98 3.88 -5.74
CA LYS A 169 -8.10 4.23 -4.30
C LYS A 169 -7.74 3.07 -3.37
N ASN A 170 -6.77 2.24 -3.78
CA ASN A 170 -6.33 1.09 -2.98
C ASN A 170 -7.47 0.10 -2.66
N ARG A 171 -8.53 0.05 -3.46
CA ARG A 171 -9.75 -0.71 -3.16
C ARG A 171 -10.43 -1.33 -4.36
N TYR A 172 -10.64 -0.59 -5.45
CA TYR A 172 -11.47 -1.02 -6.57
C TYR A 172 -10.65 -1.42 -7.79
N ALA A 173 -11.22 -2.27 -8.65
CA ALA A 173 -10.65 -2.58 -9.95
C ALA A 173 -11.01 -1.51 -10.98
N GLY A 174 -10.01 -0.98 -11.69
CA GLY A 174 -10.17 -0.07 -12.81
C GLY A 174 -9.50 -0.58 -14.08
N LEU A 175 -9.90 -0.02 -15.20
CA LEU A 175 -9.32 -0.27 -16.52
C LEU A 175 -9.09 1.07 -17.24
N VAL A 176 -7.85 1.31 -17.66
CA VAL A 176 -7.51 2.36 -18.63
C VAL A 176 -7.30 1.71 -19.97
N TYR A 177 -8.06 2.14 -20.98
CA TYR A 177 -7.95 1.60 -22.34
C TYR A 177 -6.68 2.11 -23.04
N ASP A 178 -6.11 1.31 -23.94
CA ASP A 178 -4.88 1.64 -24.66
C ASP A 178 -4.96 2.95 -25.45
N ASP A 179 -6.13 3.27 -26.03
CA ASP A 179 -6.40 4.50 -26.76
C ASP A 179 -6.47 5.76 -25.87
N GLN A 180 -6.54 5.59 -24.55
CA GLN A 180 -6.55 6.65 -23.56
C GLN A 180 -5.23 6.81 -22.81
N VAL A 181 -4.22 6.02 -23.17
CA VAL A 181 -2.88 6.06 -22.58
C VAL A 181 -1.97 6.97 -23.41
N PHE A 182 -1.90 8.24 -23.06
CA PHE A 182 -1.08 9.26 -23.78
C PHE A 182 0.32 9.48 -23.15
N ARG A 183 0.66 8.68 -22.13
CA ARG A 183 1.98 8.71 -21.47
C ARG A 183 2.47 7.29 -21.22
N LEU A 184 3.77 7.12 -21.07
CA LEU A 184 4.33 5.84 -20.68
C LEU A 184 3.82 5.45 -19.29
N VAL A 185 3.26 4.25 -19.19
CA VAL A 185 2.73 3.67 -17.95
C VAL A 185 3.35 2.29 -17.78
N HIS A 186 3.94 2.05 -16.61
CA HIS A 186 4.62 0.80 -16.31
C HIS A 186 3.91 0.07 -15.16
N HIS A 187 4.15 -1.24 -15.10
CA HIS A 187 3.73 -2.05 -13.96
C HIS A 187 4.29 -1.48 -12.65
N GLY A 188 3.41 -1.27 -11.68
CA GLY A 188 3.78 -0.74 -10.37
C GLY A 188 3.75 0.79 -10.24
N ASP A 189 3.54 1.52 -11.34
CA ASP A 189 3.43 2.98 -11.28
C ASP A 189 2.23 3.41 -10.43
N ARG A 190 2.44 4.45 -9.62
CA ARG A 190 1.38 5.18 -8.93
C ARG A 190 1.14 6.50 -9.66
N CYS A 191 -0.09 6.79 -9.96
CA CYS A 191 -0.45 8.01 -10.67
C CYS A 191 -1.86 8.47 -10.35
N ASP A 192 -2.15 9.73 -10.70
CA ASP A 192 -3.50 10.26 -10.69
C ASP A 192 -4.24 9.86 -11.97
N GLY A 193 -5.53 9.61 -11.83
CA GLY A 193 -6.47 9.41 -12.93
C GLY A 193 -7.85 9.89 -12.54
N TYR A 194 -8.80 9.69 -13.44
CA TYR A 194 -10.17 10.16 -13.28
C TYR A 194 -11.13 9.03 -13.62
N VAL A 195 -12.20 8.87 -12.85
CA VAL A 195 -13.26 7.93 -13.15
C VAL A 195 -14.03 8.44 -14.37
N SER A 196 -13.90 7.78 -15.52
CA SER A 196 -14.66 8.14 -16.72
C SER A 196 -16.07 7.58 -16.69
N ASN A 197 -16.22 6.35 -16.20
CA ASN A 197 -17.53 5.69 -16.12
C ASN A 197 -17.52 4.62 -15.00
N ILE A 198 -18.68 4.38 -14.42
CA ILE A 198 -18.94 3.28 -13.49
C ILE A 198 -19.90 2.32 -14.19
N ARG A 199 -19.44 1.11 -14.47
CA ARG A 199 -20.23 0.11 -15.18
C ARG A 199 -21.31 -0.49 -14.27
N PRO A 200 -22.38 -1.07 -14.83
CA PRO A 200 -23.44 -1.72 -14.05
C PRO A 200 -22.95 -2.88 -13.17
N ASP A 201 -21.81 -3.50 -13.52
CA ASP A 201 -21.15 -4.54 -12.71
C ASP A 201 -20.21 -3.98 -11.63
N GLY A 202 -20.13 -2.65 -11.48
CA GLY A 202 -19.31 -1.96 -10.51
C GLY A 202 -17.85 -1.73 -10.94
N LYS A 203 -17.42 -2.23 -12.09
CA LYS A 203 -16.09 -1.96 -12.62
C LYS A 203 -15.95 -0.53 -13.09
N LEU A 204 -14.75 0.01 -12.97
CA LEU A 204 -14.44 1.39 -13.27
C LEU A 204 -13.71 1.50 -14.61
N ASP A 205 -14.21 2.36 -15.48
CA ASP A 205 -13.45 2.85 -16.63
C ASP A 205 -12.71 4.11 -16.17
N ILE A 206 -11.41 4.14 -16.40
CA ILE A 206 -10.51 5.20 -15.91
C ILE A 206 -9.87 5.89 -17.11
N THR A 207 -9.63 7.18 -16.99
CA THR A 207 -8.81 7.97 -17.90
C THR A 207 -7.66 8.64 -17.15
N LEU A 208 -6.52 8.80 -17.82
CA LEU A 208 -5.36 9.49 -17.26
C LEU A 208 -5.38 11.01 -17.50
N GLN A 209 -6.38 11.49 -18.23
CA GLN A 209 -6.58 12.91 -18.50
C GLN A 209 -7.78 13.45 -17.71
N PRO A 210 -7.70 14.72 -17.26
CA PRO A 210 -8.87 15.39 -16.67
C PRO A 210 -10.06 15.33 -17.60
N THR A 211 -11.27 15.14 -17.06
CA THR A 211 -12.51 15.11 -17.82
C THR A 211 -13.28 16.42 -17.61
N GLY A 212 -13.95 16.91 -18.68
CA GLY A 212 -14.85 18.07 -18.59
C GLY A 212 -14.15 19.42 -18.40
N ARG A 213 -14.63 20.23 -17.44
CA ARG A 213 -14.17 21.61 -17.21
C ARG A 213 -12.68 21.74 -16.84
N GLU A 214 -12.13 20.74 -16.16
CA GLU A 214 -10.70 20.69 -15.81
C GLU A 214 -9.81 20.48 -17.05
N GLN A 215 -10.30 19.74 -18.06
CA GLN A 215 -9.58 19.57 -19.31
C GLN A 215 -9.44 20.90 -20.08
N THR A 216 -10.49 21.72 -20.05
CA THR A 216 -10.48 23.05 -20.68
C THR A 216 -9.52 24.00 -19.96
N LEU A 217 -9.45 23.96 -18.64
CA LEU A 217 -8.55 24.80 -17.86
C LEU A 217 -7.07 24.38 -18.04
N SER A 218 -6.77 23.08 -17.98
CA SER A 218 -5.40 22.60 -18.17
C SER A 218 -4.87 22.86 -19.59
N PHE A 219 -5.75 22.79 -20.60
CA PHE A 219 -5.39 23.14 -21.97
C PHE A 219 -5.17 24.63 -22.16
N ALA A 220 -5.97 25.47 -21.48
CA ALA A 220 -5.79 26.93 -21.49
C ALA A 220 -4.48 27.34 -20.80
N ASP A 221 -4.11 26.72 -19.67
CA ASP A 221 -2.86 26.98 -18.97
C ASP A 221 -1.65 26.55 -19.81
N THR A 222 -1.70 25.41 -20.48
CA THR A 222 -0.64 24.94 -21.36
C THR A 222 -0.47 25.86 -22.58
N LEU A 223 -1.58 26.36 -23.17
CA LEU A 223 -1.52 27.34 -24.25
C LEU A 223 -0.96 28.67 -23.81
N LEU A 224 -1.27 29.13 -22.61
CA LEU A 224 -0.73 30.38 -22.06
C LEU A 224 0.80 30.27 -21.81
N GLU A 225 1.29 29.13 -21.32
CA GLU A 225 2.73 28.88 -21.19
C GLU A 225 3.43 28.88 -22.54
N TYR A 226 2.84 28.29 -23.58
CA TYR A 226 3.41 28.32 -24.96
C TYR A 226 3.41 29.70 -25.58
N LEU A 227 2.50 30.59 -25.20
CA LEU A 227 2.40 31.93 -25.72
C LEU A 227 3.30 32.94 -24.98
N HIS A 228 3.84 32.56 -23.82
CA HIS A 228 4.77 33.37 -23.02
C HIS A 228 6.25 32.99 -23.22
N THR A 229 6.55 32.04 -24.11
CA THR A 229 7.91 31.63 -24.50
C THR A 229 8.22 32.15 -25.88
#